data_cf6f3b40b80e4d895b21280d775b0eff
#
_entry.id   cf6f3b40b80e4d895b21280d775b0eff
#
_cell.length_a   1.000
_cell.length_b   1.000
_cell.length_c   1.000
_cell.angle_alpha   90.00
_cell.angle_beta   90.00
_cell.angle_gamma   90.00
#
_symmetry.space_group_name_H-M   'P 1'
#
loop_
_entity.id
_entity.type
_entity.pdbx_description
1 polymer ?
#
loop_
_entity_poly.entity_id
_entity_poly.type
_entity_poly.pdbx_seq_one_letter_code
_entity_poly.pdbx_strand_id
1 'polypeptide(L)'
;MTYPKIGIRPTIDGRWGGVRESLEAQTMGMATAAKALIEENLHYPDGTPVQCVLSPTTIGGGAEAAKCAEYFAGENVVATLTVTPCWCYGSETFDMDPHTIKAVWGFNGTERPGAVYLAAVMAAYAQKGLPAFSIYGHDVQDMTDKEIPADVAEKILRFAHAAAAVGWMKNKAYVNLGGIAMGIAGSFCNAEMFQKYFGIRAEWVDMTEIVRRITLGIYDHDEFNKALSWVKANCKEGFDCNAGKDLPEIIRKSKVVDPDKDWAFITKMTMIMRDILYGNPKLDEMGWHEEALGKNAIAGGFQGQRNWTDWLPNADFTEAIMASSFDWNGKKAPTPFATENDTLNGVAMMLGTLVSGTAPCFHDVRTYWSPEACQRVTGMAPTGVAKDGFIHLINSGATALDGTGACRNAKGEPCMKPFWEMTDADIKACLNATDWCRANYEYFRGGGFSSHFRFHFPRPLHTVFLFQR
;
A
#
# COMPACT_ATOMS: atom_id res chain seq x y z
N MET A 1 -9.43 9.62 13.48
CA MET A 1 -8.16 8.87 13.55
C MET A 1 -7.03 9.89 13.70
N THR A 2 -6.05 9.66 14.57
CA THR A 2 -4.90 10.57 14.69
C THR A 2 -3.83 10.11 13.71
N TYR A 3 -3.43 10.98 12.77
CA TYR A 3 -2.39 10.67 11.78
C TYR A 3 -1.02 10.51 12.42
N PRO A 4 -0.18 9.58 11.95
CA PRO A 4 1.22 9.46 12.35
C PRO A 4 2.04 10.63 11.77
N LYS A 5 2.60 11.49 12.62
CA LYS A 5 3.31 12.69 12.19
C LYS A 5 4.82 12.50 12.14
N ILE A 6 5.50 13.32 11.34
CA ILE A 6 6.96 13.36 11.26
C ILE A 6 7.46 14.61 12.01
N GLY A 7 8.28 14.41 13.03
CA GLY A 7 8.87 15.48 13.81
C GLY A 7 10.13 16.03 13.14
N ILE A 8 10.20 17.34 12.94
CA ILE A 8 11.41 18.02 12.41
C ILE A 8 12.17 18.64 13.57
N ARG A 9 13.42 18.24 13.75
CA ARG A 9 14.30 18.62 14.86
C ARG A 9 15.44 19.51 14.36
N PRO A 10 15.34 20.85 14.48
CA PRO A 10 16.42 21.78 14.11
C PRO A 10 17.50 21.79 15.19
N THR A 11 18.64 21.15 14.95
CA THR A 11 19.75 21.13 15.90
C THR A 11 20.79 22.19 15.55
N ILE A 12 21.35 22.83 16.57
CA ILE A 12 22.19 24.00 16.43
C ILE A 12 23.40 23.95 17.40
N ASP A 13 24.49 24.64 17.09
CA ASP A 13 25.53 24.88 18.07
C ASP A 13 24.98 25.71 19.24
N GLY A 14 24.99 25.14 20.44
CA GLY A 14 24.40 25.74 21.62
C GLY A 14 25.12 26.91 22.26
N ARG A 15 26.30 27.32 21.73
CA ARG A 15 27.16 28.38 22.32
C ARG A 15 26.56 29.77 22.05
N TRP A 16 26.09 30.40 23.09
CA TRP A 16 25.63 31.79 23.08
C TRP A 16 26.79 32.78 22.98
N GLY A 17 26.49 34.00 22.57
CA GLY A 17 27.47 35.09 22.41
C GLY A 17 28.02 35.22 21.00
N GLY A 18 27.17 34.94 19.99
CA GLY A 18 27.46 35.17 18.58
C GLY A 18 27.39 33.91 17.71
N VAL A 19 27.74 32.72 18.23
CA VAL A 19 27.75 31.50 17.41
C VAL A 19 26.33 31.04 17.12
N ARG A 20 25.56 30.80 18.15
CA ARG A 20 24.17 30.33 18.02
C ARG A 20 23.32 31.34 17.25
N GLU A 21 23.40 32.61 17.65
CA GLU A 21 22.61 33.68 17.04
C GLU A 21 22.85 33.79 15.54
N SER A 22 24.07 33.55 15.10
CA SER A 22 24.45 33.60 13.67
C SER A 22 23.90 32.44 12.85
N LEU A 23 23.42 31.36 13.50
CA LEU A 23 22.94 30.12 12.87
C LEU A 23 21.44 29.91 12.97
N GLU A 24 20.73 30.64 13.87
CA GLU A 24 19.31 30.44 14.13
C GLU A 24 18.46 30.49 12.85
N ALA A 25 18.65 31.51 12.03
CA ALA A 25 17.87 31.70 10.80
C ALA A 25 18.12 30.58 9.79
N GLN A 26 19.35 30.11 9.63
CA GLN A 26 19.70 29.01 8.73
C GLN A 26 19.08 27.68 9.24
N THR A 27 19.26 27.40 10.53
CA THR A 27 18.75 26.16 11.15
C THR A 27 17.24 26.02 11.04
N MET A 28 16.49 27.06 11.41
CA MET A 28 15.04 27.09 11.29
C MET A 28 14.59 27.11 9.83
N GLY A 29 15.33 27.79 8.95
CA GLY A 29 15.06 27.81 7.51
C GLY A 29 15.13 26.39 6.89
N MET A 30 16.19 25.65 7.19
CA MET A 30 16.34 24.26 6.74
C MET A 30 15.18 23.36 7.26
N ALA A 31 14.83 23.49 8.53
CA ALA A 31 13.78 22.71 9.13
C ALA A 31 12.40 23.04 8.52
N THR A 32 12.11 24.31 8.28
CA THR A 32 10.90 24.76 7.64
C THR A 32 10.81 24.29 6.18
N ALA A 33 11.91 24.37 5.45
CA ALA A 33 11.98 23.89 4.07
C ALA A 33 11.78 22.38 3.99
N ALA A 34 12.37 21.59 4.90
CA ALA A 34 12.16 20.15 4.96
C ALA A 34 10.71 19.79 5.30
N LYS A 35 10.06 20.53 6.23
CA LYS A 35 8.64 20.38 6.53
C LYS A 35 7.78 20.62 5.29
N ALA A 36 7.98 21.75 4.61
CA ALA A 36 7.24 22.10 3.41
C ALA A 36 7.43 21.06 2.30
N LEU A 37 8.67 20.63 2.05
CA LEU A 37 8.98 19.60 1.07
C LEU A 37 8.18 18.30 1.32
N ILE A 38 8.07 17.85 2.56
CA ILE A 38 7.35 16.63 2.91
C ILE A 38 5.84 16.83 2.73
N GLU A 39 5.27 17.88 3.29
CA GLU A 39 3.82 18.13 3.28
C GLU A 39 3.26 18.43 1.88
N GLU A 40 4.04 19.02 1.00
CA GLU A 40 3.65 19.33 -0.37
C GLU A 40 3.74 18.13 -1.33
N ASN A 41 4.57 17.14 -1.02
CA ASN A 41 4.86 16.04 -1.95
C ASN A 41 4.36 14.66 -1.51
N LEU A 42 4.05 14.46 -0.23
CA LEU A 42 3.67 13.16 0.28
C LEU A 42 2.24 13.11 0.82
N HIS A 43 1.60 11.96 0.62
CA HIS A 43 0.24 11.68 1.09
C HIS A 43 0.21 10.37 1.89
N TYR A 44 -0.69 10.32 2.86
CA TYR A 44 -1.08 9.07 3.50
C TYR A 44 -1.89 8.19 2.55
N PRO A 45 -2.06 6.90 2.86
CA PRO A 45 -2.83 5.98 2.00
C PRO A 45 -4.29 6.38 1.76
N ASP A 46 -4.85 7.29 2.55
CA ASP A 46 -6.20 7.85 2.35
C ASP A 46 -6.22 9.13 1.49
N GLY A 47 -5.07 9.56 0.96
CA GLY A 47 -4.93 10.75 0.13
C GLY A 47 -4.76 12.06 0.90
N THR A 48 -4.77 12.03 2.24
CA THR A 48 -4.48 13.22 3.05
C THR A 48 -3.00 13.55 3.00
N PRO A 49 -2.59 14.83 2.86
CA PRO A 49 -1.18 15.21 2.92
C PRO A 49 -0.51 14.76 4.23
N VAL A 50 0.73 14.29 4.14
CA VAL A 50 1.53 13.92 5.32
C VAL A 50 1.74 15.14 6.20
N GLN A 51 1.60 14.95 7.51
CA GLN A 51 1.70 16.01 8.50
C GLN A 51 3.07 16.00 9.19
N CYS A 52 3.68 17.17 9.31
CA CYS A 52 4.93 17.35 10.04
C CYS A 52 4.73 18.26 11.26
N VAL A 53 5.45 17.96 12.34
CA VAL A 53 5.53 18.76 13.55
C VAL A 53 6.94 19.36 13.65
N LEU A 54 7.04 20.66 13.58
CA LEU A 54 8.32 21.36 13.77
C LEU A 54 8.56 21.65 15.24
N SER A 55 9.75 21.35 15.77
CA SER A 55 10.14 21.81 17.11
C SER A 55 9.97 23.32 17.22
N PRO A 56 9.35 23.83 18.30
CA PRO A 56 9.07 25.27 18.43
C PRO A 56 10.35 26.12 18.57
N THR A 57 11.45 25.50 18.96
CA THR A 57 12.77 26.16 19.10
C THR A 57 13.85 25.30 18.49
N THR A 58 15.00 25.91 18.16
CA THR A 58 16.21 25.19 17.86
C THR A 58 16.71 24.42 19.09
N ILE A 59 17.46 23.34 18.85
CA ILE A 59 17.94 22.42 19.88
C ILE A 59 19.46 22.53 19.96
N GLY A 60 19.96 23.23 20.95
CA GLY A 60 21.39 23.44 21.20
C GLY A 60 21.91 22.75 22.46
N GLY A 61 21.07 22.03 23.20
CA GLY A 61 21.45 21.34 24.43
C GLY A 61 20.37 20.40 24.95
N GLY A 62 20.69 19.63 26.00
CA GLY A 62 19.85 18.57 26.56
C GLY A 62 18.49 19.05 27.04
N ALA A 63 18.39 20.23 27.65
CA ALA A 63 17.10 20.75 28.12
C ALA A 63 16.12 21.07 26.96
N GLU A 64 16.63 21.58 25.84
CA GLU A 64 15.82 21.85 24.64
C GLU A 64 15.46 20.54 23.93
N ALA A 65 16.38 19.57 23.90
CA ALA A 65 16.09 18.23 23.40
C ALA A 65 14.97 17.54 24.17
N ALA A 66 14.96 17.64 25.53
CA ALA A 66 13.92 17.10 26.37
C ALA A 66 12.56 17.75 26.09
N LYS A 67 12.49 19.08 26.02
CA LYS A 67 11.25 19.82 25.66
C LYS A 67 10.72 19.42 24.28
N CYS A 68 11.60 19.25 23.29
CA CYS A 68 11.22 18.78 21.98
C CYS A 68 10.62 17.37 22.04
N ALA A 69 11.23 16.46 22.81
CA ALA A 69 10.75 15.09 22.96
C ALA A 69 9.37 15.05 23.64
N GLU A 70 9.14 15.82 24.71
CA GLU A 70 7.85 15.97 25.37
C GLU A 70 6.78 16.50 24.41
N TYR A 71 7.09 17.54 23.65
CA TYR A 71 6.18 18.10 22.65
C TYR A 71 5.81 17.06 21.58
N PHE A 72 6.79 16.34 21.03
CA PHE A 72 6.54 15.34 20.00
C PHE A 72 5.75 14.12 20.51
N ALA A 73 5.93 13.73 21.75
CA ALA A 73 5.15 12.66 22.38
C ALA A 73 3.65 13.01 22.41
N GLY A 74 3.30 14.27 22.69
CA GLY A 74 1.91 14.77 22.67
C GLY A 74 1.31 14.85 21.27
N GLU A 75 2.12 14.90 20.23
CA GLU A 75 1.70 15.14 18.84
C GLU A 75 1.57 13.86 17.98
N ASN A 76 1.73 12.67 18.54
CA ASN A 76 1.77 11.40 17.82
C ASN A 76 2.87 11.34 16.73
N VAL A 77 4.05 11.85 17.05
CA VAL A 77 5.22 11.76 16.18
C VAL A 77 5.74 10.31 16.18
N VAL A 78 5.85 9.71 15.00
CA VAL A 78 6.32 8.33 14.81
C VAL A 78 7.75 8.26 14.24
N ALA A 79 8.20 9.36 13.66
CA ALA A 79 9.52 9.47 13.06
C ALA A 79 10.08 10.88 13.24
N THR A 80 11.39 11.01 13.30
CA THR A 80 12.05 12.30 13.40
C THR A 80 13.09 12.50 12.29
N LEU A 81 13.09 13.71 11.73
CA LEU A 81 14.15 14.21 10.85
C LEU A 81 14.91 15.30 11.59
N THR A 82 16.11 15.00 12.04
CA THR A 82 17.01 16.00 12.58
C THR A 82 17.71 16.72 11.43
N VAL A 83 17.68 18.05 11.43
CA VAL A 83 18.40 18.88 10.46
C VAL A 83 19.46 19.70 11.18
N THR A 84 20.67 19.79 10.61
CA THR A 84 21.75 20.53 11.23
C THR A 84 22.64 21.23 10.19
N PRO A 85 22.78 22.57 10.28
CA PRO A 85 23.67 23.30 9.39
C PRO A 85 25.14 23.24 9.84
N CYS A 86 25.41 22.80 11.07
CA CYS A 86 26.72 22.96 11.70
C CYS A 86 27.01 21.85 12.72
N TRP A 87 28.17 21.94 13.35
CA TRP A 87 28.48 21.18 14.56
C TRP A 87 27.47 21.48 15.67
N CYS A 88 27.02 20.43 16.39
CA CYS A 88 26.16 20.52 17.57
C CYS A 88 26.77 19.69 18.71
N TYR A 89 26.28 19.90 19.92
CA TYR A 89 26.67 19.04 21.05
C TYR A 89 26.02 17.66 20.89
N GLY A 90 26.81 16.71 20.59
CA GLY A 90 26.68 15.29 20.43
C GLY A 90 25.35 14.64 20.89
N SER A 91 25.47 13.72 21.83
CA SER A 91 24.34 12.92 22.32
C SER A 91 23.24 13.71 23.03
N GLU A 92 23.49 14.97 23.42
CA GLU A 92 22.50 15.80 24.10
C GLU A 92 21.39 16.30 23.17
N THR A 93 21.68 16.38 21.86
CA THR A 93 20.75 16.93 20.86
C THR A 93 20.10 15.88 19.96
N PHE A 94 20.53 14.63 19.97
CA PHE A 94 19.90 13.60 19.14
C PHE A 94 18.63 13.00 19.78
N ASP A 95 17.77 12.41 18.96
CA ASP A 95 16.57 11.75 19.40
C ASP A 95 16.91 10.39 20.06
N MET A 96 16.63 10.25 21.35
CA MET A 96 16.90 9.03 22.11
C MET A 96 15.71 8.09 22.24
N ASP A 97 14.53 8.44 21.74
CA ASP A 97 13.35 7.58 21.83
C ASP A 97 13.57 6.31 20.98
N PRO A 98 13.57 5.10 21.58
CA PRO A 98 13.78 3.86 20.84
C PRO A 98 12.64 3.52 19.88
N HIS A 99 11.48 4.15 20.03
CA HIS A 99 10.26 3.86 19.26
C HIS A 99 10.04 4.78 18.05
N THR A 100 10.83 5.83 17.89
CA THR A 100 10.77 6.68 16.70
C THR A 100 11.74 6.19 15.62
N ILE A 101 11.35 6.34 14.35
CA ILE A 101 12.22 6.12 13.19
C ILE A 101 13.02 7.41 12.96
N LYS A 102 14.33 7.31 12.75
CA LYS A 102 15.21 8.47 12.76
C LYS A 102 15.94 8.67 11.46
N ALA A 103 16.00 9.93 11.01
CA ALA A 103 16.99 10.38 10.02
C ALA A 103 17.67 11.66 10.47
N VAL A 104 18.86 11.87 9.95
CA VAL A 104 19.65 13.08 10.20
C VAL A 104 20.13 13.63 8.87
N TRP A 105 19.77 14.88 8.59
CA TRP A 105 20.27 15.63 7.46
C TRP A 105 21.35 16.60 7.93
N GLY A 106 22.61 16.29 7.57
CA GLY A 106 23.77 17.17 7.77
C GLY A 106 24.00 18.03 6.54
N PHE A 107 23.99 19.35 6.72
CA PHE A 107 24.30 20.29 5.66
C PHE A 107 25.76 20.13 5.16
N ASN A 108 25.93 19.98 3.86
CA ASN A 108 27.24 19.89 3.24
C ASN A 108 27.74 21.30 2.89
N GLY A 109 28.16 22.06 3.91
CA GLY A 109 28.56 23.45 3.75
C GLY A 109 30.09 23.68 3.76
N THR A 110 30.50 24.79 3.20
CA THR A 110 31.90 25.17 3.07
C THR A 110 32.56 25.58 4.40
N GLU A 111 31.81 26.26 5.30
CA GLU A 111 32.38 26.87 6.50
C GLU A 111 32.00 26.17 7.80
N ARG A 112 30.78 25.74 7.92
CA ARG A 112 30.20 25.10 9.12
C ARG A 112 29.48 23.82 8.75
N PRO A 113 30.24 22.76 8.40
CA PRO A 113 29.62 21.57 7.83
C PRO A 113 28.83 20.79 8.88
N GLY A 114 27.53 20.61 8.67
CA GLY A 114 26.70 19.71 9.42
C GLY A 114 27.11 18.24 9.29
N ALA A 115 27.91 17.92 8.28
CA ALA A 115 28.48 16.59 8.06
C ALA A 115 29.28 16.05 9.24
N VAL A 116 29.99 16.92 9.97
CA VAL A 116 30.78 16.52 11.15
C VAL A 116 29.85 16.05 12.28
N TYR A 117 28.79 16.79 12.52
CA TYR A 117 27.76 16.37 13.46
C TYR A 117 27.04 15.12 12.99
N LEU A 118 26.67 15.02 11.71
CA LEU A 118 26.06 13.84 11.11
C LEU A 118 26.89 12.58 11.39
N ALA A 119 28.19 12.61 11.12
CA ALA A 119 29.08 11.48 11.38
C ALA A 119 29.10 11.09 12.86
N ALA A 120 29.21 12.08 13.76
CA ALA A 120 29.26 11.85 15.21
C ALA A 120 27.95 11.27 15.75
N VAL A 121 26.80 11.81 15.35
CA VAL A 121 25.49 11.34 15.84
C VAL A 121 25.12 9.97 15.26
N MET A 122 25.48 9.69 14.02
CA MET A 122 25.28 8.35 13.43
C MET A 122 26.10 7.28 14.16
N ALA A 123 27.34 7.58 14.53
CA ALA A 123 28.16 6.71 15.37
C ALA A 123 27.54 6.50 16.76
N ALA A 124 26.99 7.56 17.37
CA ALA A 124 26.31 7.47 18.67
C ALA A 124 25.04 6.64 18.59
N TYR A 125 24.24 6.77 17.56
CA TYR A 125 23.06 5.91 17.33
C TYR A 125 23.47 4.44 17.19
N ALA A 126 24.49 4.15 16.39
CA ALA A 126 24.99 2.78 16.21
C ALA A 126 25.46 2.16 17.53
N GLN A 127 26.22 2.89 18.37
CA GLN A 127 26.67 2.44 19.68
C GLN A 127 25.52 2.14 20.64
N LYS A 128 24.41 2.83 20.52
CA LYS A 128 23.22 2.65 21.38
C LYS A 128 22.22 1.65 20.82
N GLY A 129 22.48 1.05 19.65
CA GLY A 129 21.54 0.14 18.99
C GLY A 129 20.26 0.83 18.51
N LEU A 130 20.30 2.14 18.28
CA LEU A 130 19.19 2.93 17.75
C LEU A 130 19.35 3.11 16.25
N PRO A 131 18.56 2.43 15.39
CA PRO A 131 18.67 2.59 13.95
C PRO A 131 18.38 4.03 13.51
N ALA A 132 19.23 4.58 12.65
CA ALA A 132 19.05 5.91 12.07
C ALA A 132 19.56 5.93 10.62
N PHE A 133 19.02 6.85 9.80
CA PHE A 133 19.36 7.02 8.40
C PHE A 133 20.09 8.34 8.20
N SER A 134 21.23 8.30 7.49
CA SER A 134 22.00 9.50 7.15
C SER A 134 21.49 10.12 5.85
N ILE A 135 21.36 11.44 5.85
CA ILE A 135 21.04 12.23 4.64
C ILE A 135 22.14 13.27 4.47
N TYR A 136 22.75 13.30 3.28
CA TYR A 136 23.88 14.13 2.98
C TYR A 136 23.89 14.48 1.49
N GLY A 137 24.17 15.75 1.17
CA GLY A 137 24.23 16.23 -0.21
C GLY A 137 25.52 15.81 -0.91
N HIS A 138 25.44 15.49 -2.21
CA HIS A 138 26.59 15.13 -3.02
C HIS A 138 27.56 16.32 -3.18
N ASP A 139 27.02 17.50 -3.48
CA ASP A 139 27.81 18.70 -3.75
C ASP A 139 27.86 19.61 -2.54
N VAL A 140 28.97 20.37 -2.43
CA VAL A 140 29.15 21.37 -1.40
C VAL A 140 28.30 22.60 -1.70
N GLN A 141 27.62 23.10 -0.68
CA GLN A 141 26.77 24.29 -0.73
C GLN A 141 27.46 25.47 -0.03
N ASP A 142 27.18 26.67 -0.49
CA ASP A 142 27.54 27.87 0.23
C ASP A 142 26.65 28.02 1.49
N MET A 143 27.17 28.61 2.55
CA MET A 143 26.44 28.79 3.82
C MET A 143 25.14 29.58 3.67
N THR A 144 25.04 30.39 2.64
CA THR A 144 23.88 31.25 2.35
C THR A 144 22.79 30.54 1.52
N ASP A 145 23.07 29.34 1.00
CA ASP A 145 22.11 28.57 0.19
C ASP A 145 20.93 28.18 1.04
N LYS A 146 19.72 28.43 0.51
CA LYS A 146 18.46 28.13 1.17
C LYS A 146 17.70 26.97 0.54
N GLU A 147 18.13 26.57 -0.65
CA GLU A 147 17.47 25.49 -1.39
C GLU A 147 17.93 24.12 -0.92
N ILE A 148 17.02 23.16 -0.91
CA ILE A 148 17.35 21.76 -0.66
C ILE A 148 17.84 21.18 -1.99
N PRO A 149 19.09 20.66 -2.08
CA PRO A 149 19.57 20.00 -3.29
C PRO A 149 18.68 18.84 -3.70
N ALA A 150 18.54 18.58 -5.00
CA ALA A 150 17.62 17.57 -5.52
C ALA A 150 17.87 16.17 -4.96
N ASP A 151 19.15 15.77 -4.79
CA ASP A 151 19.51 14.48 -4.21
C ASP A 151 19.20 14.38 -2.70
N VAL A 152 19.28 15.50 -1.98
CA VAL A 152 18.87 15.60 -0.57
C VAL A 152 17.35 15.55 -0.47
N ALA A 153 16.62 16.28 -1.32
CA ALA A 153 15.18 16.27 -1.38
C ALA A 153 14.63 14.84 -1.63
N GLU A 154 15.22 14.11 -2.60
CA GLU A 154 14.88 12.72 -2.85
C GLU A 154 15.06 11.83 -1.62
N LYS A 155 16.20 11.98 -0.91
CA LYS A 155 16.49 11.18 0.31
C LYS A 155 15.54 11.51 1.45
N ILE A 156 15.20 12.79 1.66
CA ILE A 156 14.21 13.24 2.66
C ILE A 156 12.84 12.64 2.34
N LEU A 157 12.37 12.78 1.10
CA LEU A 157 11.08 12.26 0.68
C LEU A 157 11.01 10.74 0.80
N ARG A 158 12.05 10.01 0.41
CA ARG A 158 12.13 8.55 0.55
C ARG A 158 12.06 8.13 2.03
N PHE A 159 12.80 8.78 2.91
CA PHE A 159 12.72 8.53 4.34
C PHE A 159 11.35 8.83 4.91
N ALA A 160 10.81 10.01 4.64
CA ALA A 160 9.53 10.46 5.17
C ALA A 160 8.36 9.58 4.71
N HIS A 161 8.38 9.17 3.44
CA HIS A 161 7.37 8.27 2.88
C HIS A 161 7.38 6.89 3.57
N ALA A 162 8.56 6.28 3.68
CA ALA A 162 8.70 5.01 4.39
C ALA A 162 8.28 5.11 5.87
N ALA A 163 8.67 6.20 6.54
CA ALA A 163 8.30 6.46 7.92
C ALA A 163 6.78 6.67 8.11
N ALA A 164 6.14 7.41 7.22
CA ALA A 164 4.69 7.58 7.21
C ALA A 164 3.96 6.24 6.98
N ALA A 165 4.45 5.40 6.06
CA ALA A 165 3.91 4.07 5.80
C ALA A 165 3.98 3.16 7.03
N VAL A 166 5.13 3.13 7.72
CA VAL A 166 5.29 2.37 8.99
C VAL A 166 4.35 2.90 10.07
N GLY A 167 4.26 4.22 10.22
CA GLY A 167 3.34 4.84 11.16
C GLY A 167 1.88 4.50 10.86
N TRP A 168 1.49 4.45 9.58
CA TRP A 168 0.15 4.08 9.15
C TRP A 168 -0.21 2.63 9.47
N MET A 169 0.74 1.70 9.36
CA MET A 169 0.54 0.29 9.68
C MET A 169 0.28 0.05 11.17
N LYS A 170 0.81 0.90 12.05
CA LYS A 170 0.74 0.69 13.50
C LYS A 170 -0.70 0.49 13.98
N ASN A 171 -0.94 -0.62 14.69
CA ASN A 171 -2.25 -1.02 15.25
C ASN A 171 -3.34 -1.35 14.21
N LYS A 172 -3.00 -1.46 12.94
CA LYS A 172 -3.89 -1.96 11.90
C LYS A 172 -4.00 -3.48 11.92
N ALA A 173 -4.74 -4.04 10.98
CA ALA A 173 -4.86 -5.47 10.80
C ALA A 173 -4.68 -5.91 9.34
N TYR A 174 -4.25 -7.15 9.16
CA TYR A 174 -4.43 -7.94 7.96
C TYR A 174 -5.53 -8.98 8.24
N VAL A 175 -6.56 -9.05 7.41
CA VAL A 175 -7.69 -9.96 7.61
C VAL A 175 -7.56 -11.17 6.70
N ASN A 176 -7.47 -12.35 7.31
CA ASN A 176 -7.50 -13.65 6.64
C ASN A 176 -8.94 -14.17 6.63
N LEU A 177 -9.58 -14.19 5.46
CA LEU A 177 -10.91 -14.79 5.28
C LEU A 177 -10.71 -16.26 4.87
N GLY A 178 -10.85 -17.16 5.83
CA GLY A 178 -10.50 -18.57 5.69
C GLY A 178 -9.02 -18.84 5.95
N GLY A 179 -8.51 -19.94 5.41
CA GLY A 179 -7.11 -20.36 5.52
C GLY A 179 -6.29 -20.04 4.27
N ILE A 180 -5.48 -21.03 3.85
CA ILE A 180 -4.67 -20.99 2.62
C ILE A 180 -5.32 -21.85 1.56
N ALA A 181 -5.49 -21.35 0.34
CA ALA A 181 -6.03 -22.11 -0.77
C ALA A 181 -5.17 -23.35 -1.05
N MET A 182 -5.81 -24.49 -1.22
CA MET A 182 -5.18 -25.76 -1.54
C MET A 182 -4.02 -26.15 -0.61
N GLY A 183 -3.86 -25.50 0.55
CA GLY A 183 -2.80 -25.79 1.52
C GLY A 183 -1.39 -25.40 1.06
N ILE A 184 -1.23 -24.38 0.24
CA ILE A 184 0.08 -23.91 -0.26
C ILE A 184 0.86 -23.28 0.90
N ALA A 185 1.53 -24.10 1.69
CA ALA A 185 2.19 -23.69 2.93
C ALA A 185 3.27 -22.60 2.75
N GLY A 186 3.89 -22.52 1.57
CA GLY A 186 4.92 -21.51 1.27
C GLY A 186 4.38 -20.10 1.07
N SER A 187 3.07 -19.92 0.87
CA SER A 187 2.44 -18.60 0.69
C SER A 187 1.96 -17.97 1.99
N PHE A 188 2.04 -18.68 3.11
CA PHE A 188 1.50 -18.25 4.38
C PHE A 188 2.48 -17.37 5.18
N CYS A 189 2.00 -16.23 5.62
CA CYS A 189 2.69 -15.35 6.57
C CYS A 189 2.14 -15.60 7.99
N ASN A 190 2.98 -16.00 8.93
CA ASN A 190 2.52 -16.27 10.28
C ASN A 190 2.20 -14.99 11.08
N ALA A 191 1.38 -15.12 12.13
CA ALA A 191 0.92 -14.00 12.95
C ALA A 191 2.06 -13.22 13.62
N GLU A 192 3.13 -13.91 14.04
CA GLU A 192 4.27 -13.27 14.70
C GLU A 192 5.00 -12.31 13.74
N MET A 193 5.09 -12.64 12.46
CA MET A 193 5.70 -11.77 11.46
C MET A 193 4.90 -10.46 11.36
N PHE A 194 3.57 -10.54 11.29
CA PHE A 194 2.71 -9.35 11.26
C PHE A 194 2.92 -8.47 12.50
N GLN A 195 2.93 -9.06 13.68
CA GLN A 195 3.04 -8.33 14.94
C GLN A 195 4.46 -7.77 15.15
N LYS A 196 5.48 -8.62 14.97
CA LYS A 196 6.87 -8.28 15.30
C LYS A 196 7.50 -7.30 14.32
N TYR A 197 7.25 -7.47 13.01
CA TYR A 197 7.94 -6.69 11.99
C TYR A 197 7.10 -5.56 11.41
N PHE A 198 5.77 -5.68 11.40
CA PHE A 198 4.89 -4.67 10.81
C PHE A 198 4.05 -3.91 11.84
N GLY A 199 3.99 -4.39 13.09
CA GLY A 199 3.18 -3.76 14.14
C GLY A 199 1.68 -3.84 13.88
N ILE A 200 1.22 -4.83 13.08
CA ILE A 200 -0.18 -5.07 12.74
C ILE A 200 -0.68 -6.39 13.32
N ARG A 201 -1.98 -6.52 13.49
CA ARG A 201 -2.62 -7.77 13.91
C ARG A 201 -2.92 -8.64 12.69
N ALA A 202 -2.76 -9.95 12.83
CA ALA A 202 -3.35 -10.91 11.91
C ALA A 202 -4.70 -11.36 12.50
N GLU A 203 -5.79 -11.08 11.77
CA GLU A 203 -7.15 -11.46 12.15
C GLU A 203 -7.64 -12.59 11.25
N TRP A 204 -8.35 -13.57 11.82
CA TRP A 204 -8.97 -14.66 11.07
C TRP A 204 -10.48 -14.58 11.17
N VAL A 205 -11.14 -14.72 10.04
CA VAL A 205 -12.60 -14.80 9.93
C VAL A 205 -12.95 -16.04 9.12
N ASP A 206 -13.83 -16.88 9.65
CA ASP A 206 -14.32 -18.05 8.95
C ASP A 206 -15.14 -17.64 7.72
N MET A 207 -14.96 -18.32 6.59
CA MET A 207 -15.69 -18.03 5.35
C MET A 207 -17.21 -18.16 5.48
N THR A 208 -17.68 -18.95 6.43
CA THR A 208 -19.12 -19.11 6.73
C THR A 208 -19.77 -17.81 7.18
N GLU A 209 -18.99 -16.85 7.72
CA GLU A 209 -19.49 -15.52 8.08
C GLU A 209 -20.04 -14.77 6.86
N ILE A 210 -19.45 -14.95 5.70
CA ILE A 210 -19.97 -14.35 4.45
C ILE A 210 -21.34 -14.95 4.12
N VAL A 211 -21.46 -16.28 4.20
CA VAL A 211 -22.74 -16.98 3.95
C VAL A 211 -23.79 -16.56 4.97
N ARG A 212 -23.42 -16.46 6.26
CA ARG A 212 -24.32 -15.99 7.33
C ARG A 212 -24.85 -14.60 7.01
N ARG A 213 -23.98 -13.66 6.66
CA ARG A 213 -24.40 -12.28 6.35
C ARG A 213 -25.26 -12.21 5.11
N ILE A 214 -24.94 -12.95 4.05
CA ILE A 214 -25.80 -13.02 2.85
C ILE A 214 -27.18 -13.58 3.20
N THR A 215 -27.22 -14.67 3.98
CA THR A 215 -28.48 -15.36 4.33
C THR A 215 -29.40 -14.53 5.21
N LEU A 216 -28.80 -13.81 6.18
CA LEU A 216 -29.54 -12.98 7.13
C LEU A 216 -29.75 -11.53 6.66
N GLY A 217 -29.22 -11.15 5.48
CA GLY A 217 -29.35 -9.80 4.94
C GLY A 217 -28.52 -8.76 5.69
N ILE A 218 -27.35 -9.14 6.25
CA ILE A 218 -26.46 -8.26 7.00
C ILE A 218 -25.52 -7.54 6.04
N TYR A 219 -26.04 -6.58 5.30
CA TYR A 219 -25.37 -5.67 4.40
C TYR A 219 -26.28 -4.47 4.11
N ASP A 220 -25.73 -3.35 3.70
CA ASP A 220 -26.51 -2.18 3.31
C ASP A 220 -27.29 -2.47 2.02
N HIS A 221 -28.63 -2.54 2.12
CA HIS A 221 -29.51 -2.87 1.01
C HIS A 221 -29.58 -1.77 -0.05
N ASP A 222 -29.49 -0.51 0.36
CA ASP A 222 -29.53 0.63 -0.56
C ASP A 222 -28.22 0.71 -1.35
N GLU A 223 -27.08 0.55 -0.68
CA GLU A 223 -25.78 0.46 -1.35
C GLU A 223 -25.71 -0.77 -2.28
N PHE A 224 -26.28 -1.91 -1.87
CA PHE A 224 -26.33 -3.10 -2.74
C PHE A 224 -27.07 -2.81 -4.05
N ASN A 225 -28.21 -2.16 -4.01
CA ASN A 225 -28.97 -1.80 -5.20
C ASN A 225 -28.18 -0.87 -6.12
N LYS A 226 -27.47 0.12 -5.55
CA LYS A 226 -26.55 1.00 -6.28
C LYS A 226 -25.41 0.21 -6.92
N ALA A 227 -24.74 -0.64 -6.13
CA ALA A 227 -23.60 -1.43 -6.58
C ALA A 227 -23.98 -2.39 -7.70
N LEU A 228 -25.10 -3.12 -7.57
CA LEU A 228 -25.56 -4.04 -8.59
C LEU A 228 -25.97 -3.32 -9.89
N SER A 229 -26.56 -2.14 -9.77
CA SER A 229 -26.88 -1.30 -10.94
C SER A 229 -25.62 -0.83 -11.65
N TRP A 230 -24.61 -0.41 -10.89
CA TRP A 230 -23.30 -0.03 -11.44
C TRP A 230 -22.60 -1.20 -12.11
N VAL A 231 -22.60 -2.39 -11.49
CA VAL A 231 -22.03 -3.62 -12.05
C VAL A 231 -22.66 -3.93 -13.41
N LYS A 232 -23.98 -3.93 -13.48
CA LYS A 232 -24.73 -4.19 -14.74
C LYS A 232 -24.43 -3.18 -15.84
N ALA A 233 -24.11 -1.95 -15.49
CA ALA A 233 -23.80 -0.87 -16.43
C ALA A 233 -22.33 -0.85 -16.89
N ASN A 234 -21.39 -1.33 -16.07
CA ASN A 234 -19.97 -1.13 -16.29
C ASN A 234 -19.14 -2.42 -16.41
N CYS A 235 -19.66 -3.56 -15.92
CA CYS A 235 -18.97 -4.85 -16.01
C CYS A 235 -19.46 -5.63 -17.22
N LYS A 236 -18.83 -5.38 -18.36
CA LYS A 236 -19.17 -6.05 -19.61
C LYS A 236 -18.78 -7.53 -19.56
N GLU A 237 -19.73 -8.44 -19.76
CA GLU A 237 -19.42 -9.85 -19.89
C GLU A 237 -18.64 -10.13 -21.17
N GLY A 238 -17.55 -10.87 -21.01
CA GLY A 238 -16.67 -11.29 -22.09
C GLY A 238 -16.89 -12.75 -22.48
N PHE A 239 -15.77 -13.43 -22.75
CA PHE A 239 -15.81 -14.83 -23.17
C PHE A 239 -16.34 -15.77 -22.08
N ASP A 240 -17.27 -16.64 -22.42
CA ASP A 240 -17.73 -17.75 -21.58
C ASP A 240 -17.14 -19.08 -22.09
N CYS A 241 -16.15 -19.60 -21.37
CA CYS A 241 -15.50 -20.87 -21.71
C CYS A 241 -16.39 -22.10 -21.51
N ASN A 242 -17.54 -21.96 -20.84
CA ASN A 242 -18.49 -23.06 -20.63
C ASN A 242 -19.53 -23.17 -21.76
N ALA A 243 -19.66 -22.16 -22.59
CA ALA A 243 -20.66 -22.13 -23.65
C ALA A 243 -20.52 -23.33 -24.60
N GLY A 244 -21.62 -24.05 -24.80
CA GLY A 244 -21.69 -25.21 -25.67
C GLY A 244 -21.01 -26.49 -25.13
N LYS A 245 -20.50 -26.48 -23.90
CA LYS A 245 -19.95 -27.68 -23.24
C LYS A 245 -21.04 -28.49 -22.55
N ASP A 246 -21.00 -29.81 -22.70
CA ASP A 246 -21.77 -30.72 -21.87
C ASP A 246 -20.99 -30.97 -20.56
N LEU A 247 -21.40 -30.23 -19.52
CA LEU A 247 -20.73 -30.31 -18.22
C LEU A 247 -21.12 -31.61 -17.48
N PRO A 248 -20.15 -32.30 -16.84
CA PRO A 248 -20.41 -33.46 -16.01
C PRO A 248 -21.51 -33.20 -14.97
N GLU A 249 -22.29 -34.22 -14.66
CA GLU A 249 -23.43 -34.13 -13.71
C GLU A 249 -22.98 -33.63 -12.32
N ILE A 250 -21.79 -34.03 -11.89
CA ILE A 250 -21.23 -33.58 -10.61
C ILE A 250 -21.06 -32.06 -10.55
N ILE A 251 -20.67 -31.40 -11.66
CA ILE A 251 -20.54 -29.95 -11.72
C ILE A 251 -21.93 -29.31 -11.66
N ARG A 252 -22.87 -29.82 -12.42
CA ARG A 252 -24.27 -29.31 -12.40
C ARG A 252 -24.92 -29.40 -11.00
N LYS A 253 -24.64 -30.48 -10.26
CA LYS A 253 -25.17 -30.69 -8.90
C LYS A 253 -24.47 -29.87 -7.83
N SER A 254 -23.22 -29.48 -8.04
CA SER A 254 -22.41 -28.72 -7.06
C SER A 254 -22.78 -27.24 -7.02
N LYS A 255 -23.30 -26.68 -8.11
CA LYS A 255 -23.64 -25.27 -8.19
C LYS A 255 -24.98 -24.97 -7.48
N VAL A 256 -24.92 -24.18 -6.41
CA VAL A 256 -26.09 -23.81 -5.59
C VAL A 256 -26.62 -22.42 -5.90
N VAL A 257 -25.81 -21.54 -6.49
CA VAL A 257 -26.23 -20.22 -6.96
C VAL A 257 -26.59 -20.32 -8.43
N ASP A 258 -27.79 -19.84 -8.80
CA ASP A 258 -28.22 -19.75 -10.17
C ASP A 258 -27.23 -18.88 -10.97
N PRO A 259 -26.74 -19.32 -12.15
CA PRO A 259 -25.82 -18.52 -12.97
C PRO A 259 -26.28 -17.08 -13.23
N ASP A 260 -27.59 -16.86 -13.38
CA ASP A 260 -28.15 -15.52 -13.60
C ASP A 260 -28.09 -14.63 -12.34
N LYS A 261 -27.79 -15.23 -11.18
CA LYS A 261 -27.63 -14.53 -9.89
C LYS A 261 -26.17 -14.36 -9.46
N ASP A 262 -25.21 -14.85 -10.23
CA ASP A 262 -23.78 -14.75 -9.89
C ASP A 262 -23.38 -13.29 -9.58
N TRP A 263 -23.76 -12.33 -10.42
CA TRP A 263 -23.47 -10.91 -10.19
C TRP A 263 -24.06 -10.37 -8.88
N ALA A 264 -25.28 -10.73 -8.56
CA ALA A 264 -25.89 -10.30 -7.31
C ALA A 264 -25.19 -10.93 -6.09
N PHE A 265 -24.77 -12.19 -6.19
CA PHE A 265 -24.05 -12.87 -5.12
C PHE A 265 -22.68 -12.26 -4.88
N ILE A 266 -21.84 -12.13 -5.93
CA ILE A 266 -20.48 -11.60 -5.78
C ILE A 266 -20.47 -10.11 -5.39
N THR A 267 -21.47 -9.33 -5.78
CA THR A 267 -21.63 -7.94 -5.32
C THR A 267 -21.87 -7.89 -3.81
N LYS A 268 -22.79 -8.71 -3.27
CA LYS A 268 -23.01 -8.83 -1.82
C LYS A 268 -21.75 -9.29 -1.10
N MET A 269 -21.08 -10.30 -1.63
CA MET A 269 -19.84 -10.84 -1.11
C MET A 269 -18.78 -9.74 -0.99
N THR A 270 -18.63 -8.90 -2.02
CA THR A 270 -17.68 -7.77 -2.03
C THR A 270 -17.98 -6.75 -0.93
N MET A 271 -19.25 -6.35 -0.79
CA MET A 271 -19.67 -5.42 0.26
C MET A 271 -19.44 -6.01 1.65
N ILE A 272 -19.80 -7.27 1.87
CA ILE A 272 -19.63 -7.96 3.16
C ILE A 272 -18.14 -8.07 3.52
N MET A 273 -17.27 -8.46 2.58
CA MET A 273 -15.83 -8.54 2.83
C MET A 273 -15.24 -7.16 3.15
N ARG A 274 -15.64 -6.12 2.42
CA ARG A 274 -15.26 -4.74 2.73
C ARG A 274 -15.68 -4.35 4.16
N ASP A 275 -16.92 -4.64 4.52
CA ASP A 275 -17.47 -4.28 5.83
C ASP A 275 -16.82 -5.09 6.96
N ILE A 276 -16.38 -6.31 6.72
CA ILE A 276 -15.55 -7.08 7.66
C ILE A 276 -14.20 -6.39 7.89
N LEU A 277 -13.58 -5.83 6.86
CA LEU A 277 -12.29 -5.13 6.99
C LEU A 277 -12.43 -3.80 7.72
N TYR A 278 -13.38 -2.97 7.29
CA TYR A 278 -13.45 -1.56 7.68
C TYR A 278 -14.55 -1.22 8.68
N GLY A 279 -15.57 -2.07 8.78
CA GLY A 279 -16.84 -1.75 9.44
C GLY A 279 -17.78 -0.98 8.52
N ASN A 280 -19.03 -0.86 8.96
CA ASN A 280 -20.07 -0.12 8.28
C ASN A 280 -21.10 0.41 9.29
N PRO A 281 -21.15 1.74 9.55
CA PRO A 281 -22.10 2.31 10.50
C PRO A 281 -23.57 2.03 10.17
N LYS A 282 -23.89 1.77 8.90
CA LYS A 282 -25.27 1.41 8.49
C LYS A 282 -25.74 0.12 9.10
N LEU A 283 -24.85 -0.82 9.33
CA LEU A 283 -25.17 -2.08 10.01
C LEU A 283 -25.54 -1.84 11.49
N ASP A 284 -24.91 -0.86 12.14
CA ASP A 284 -25.26 -0.45 13.51
C ASP A 284 -26.70 0.08 13.57
N GLU A 285 -27.09 0.95 12.63
CA GLU A 285 -28.46 1.45 12.49
C GLU A 285 -29.48 0.33 12.25
N MET A 286 -29.05 -0.77 11.62
CA MET A 286 -29.88 -1.96 11.38
C MET A 286 -29.94 -2.93 12.58
N GLY A 287 -29.23 -2.62 13.69
CA GLY A 287 -29.15 -3.43 14.90
C GLY A 287 -28.05 -4.50 14.89
N TRP A 288 -27.14 -4.48 13.91
CA TRP A 288 -25.99 -5.38 13.81
C TRP A 288 -24.72 -4.73 14.35
N HIS A 289 -24.69 -4.50 15.68
CA HIS A 289 -23.65 -3.71 16.36
C HIS A 289 -22.25 -4.31 16.26
N GLU A 290 -22.11 -5.64 16.36
CA GLU A 290 -20.80 -6.30 16.25
C GLU A 290 -20.30 -6.28 14.80
N GLU A 291 -21.18 -6.56 13.84
CA GLU A 291 -20.86 -6.59 12.43
C GLU A 291 -20.51 -5.21 11.86
N ALA A 292 -21.01 -4.16 12.50
CA ALA A 292 -20.72 -2.77 12.13
C ALA A 292 -19.29 -2.34 12.42
N LEU A 293 -18.60 -2.97 13.39
CA LEU A 293 -17.29 -2.50 13.89
C LEU A 293 -16.14 -2.71 12.91
N GLY A 294 -16.14 -3.79 12.16
CA GLY A 294 -15.01 -4.19 11.31
C GLY A 294 -13.75 -4.58 12.11
N LYS A 295 -12.63 -4.74 11.40
CA LYS A 295 -11.35 -5.20 11.96
C LYS A 295 -10.24 -4.14 11.92
N ASN A 296 -10.53 -2.90 11.55
CA ASN A 296 -9.54 -1.84 11.34
C ASN A 296 -8.39 -2.29 10.42
N ALA A 297 -8.72 -2.99 9.35
CA ALA A 297 -7.75 -3.58 8.44
C ALA A 297 -7.21 -2.57 7.42
N ILE A 298 -6.03 -2.86 6.86
CA ILE A 298 -5.45 -2.16 5.71
C ILE A 298 -5.14 -3.08 4.55
N ALA A 299 -5.27 -4.38 4.77
CA ALA A 299 -5.09 -5.42 3.77
C ALA A 299 -5.84 -6.68 4.20
N GLY A 300 -6.02 -7.61 3.28
CA GLY A 300 -6.61 -8.89 3.56
C GLY A 300 -6.43 -9.87 2.41
N GLY A 301 -7.06 -11.02 2.51
CA GLY A 301 -7.12 -12.02 1.47
C GLY A 301 -8.25 -13.00 1.72
N PHE A 302 -8.68 -13.66 0.67
CA PHE A 302 -9.74 -14.67 0.73
C PHE A 302 -9.23 -16.00 0.20
N GLN A 303 -9.43 -17.06 0.97
CA GLN A 303 -8.95 -18.41 0.62
C GLN A 303 -9.41 -18.86 -0.78
N GLY A 304 -10.64 -18.60 -1.16
CA GLY A 304 -11.19 -18.72 -2.50
C GLY A 304 -11.29 -20.13 -3.05
N GLN A 305 -10.19 -20.70 -3.49
CA GLN A 305 -10.10 -22.05 -4.02
C GLN A 305 -9.77 -23.01 -2.89
N ARG A 306 -10.21 -24.13 -2.95
CA ARG A 306 -11.29 -24.99 -3.29
C ARG A 306 -12.40 -24.85 -2.24
N ASN A 307 -13.02 -25.91 -1.80
CA ASN A 307 -14.12 -25.90 -0.81
C ASN A 307 -15.18 -24.81 -1.14
N TRP A 308 -14.82 -23.52 -1.05
CA TRP A 308 -15.69 -22.41 -1.40
C TRP A 308 -16.11 -22.45 -2.87
N THR A 309 -15.16 -22.44 -3.79
CA THR A 309 -15.42 -22.39 -5.24
C THR A 309 -15.90 -23.72 -5.83
N ASP A 310 -15.82 -24.80 -5.09
CA ASP A 310 -16.50 -26.04 -5.42
C ASP A 310 -18.03 -25.94 -5.19
N TRP A 311 -18.48 -24.90 -4.49
CA TRP A 311 -19.85 -24.72 -4.03
C TRP A 311 -20.46 -23.35 -4.37
N LEU A 312 -19.72 -22.25 -4.14
CA LEU A 312 -20.18 -20.87 -4.25
C LEU A 312 -19.36 -20.10 -5.29
N PRO A 313 -19.88 -18.97 -5.81
CA PRO A 313 -19.13 -18.10 -6.74
C PRO A 313 -17.79 -17.65 -6.19
N ASN A 314 -16.78 -17.53 -7.07
CA ASN A 314 -15.43 -17.10 -6.72
C ASN A 314 -15.37 -15.67 -6.20
N ALA A 315 -14.21 -15.28 -5.66
CA ALA A 315 -13.96 -13.95 -5.11
C ALA A 315 -13.28 -12.99 -6.08
N ASP A 316 -13.05 -13.38 -7.32
CA ASP A 316 -12.23 -12.61 -8.27
C ASP A 316 -12.74 -11.19 -8.48
N PHE A 317 -14.06 -11.01 -8.55
CA PHE A 317 -14.66 -9.67 -8.62
C PHE A 317 -14.36 -8.86 -7.34
N THR A 318 -14.45 -9.49 -6.17
CA THR A 318 -14.14 -8.85 -4.88
C THR A 318 -12.68 -8.41 -4.86
N GLU A 319 -11.77 -9.30 -5.22
CA GLU A 319 -10.32 -9.05 -5.21
C GLU A 319 -9.95 -7.92 -6.16
N ALA A 320 -10.50 -7.92 -7.39
CA ALA A 320 -10.29 -6.85 -8.35
C ALA A 320 -10.79 -5.50 -7.84
N ILE A 321 -12.04 -5.44 -7.36
CA ILE A 321 -12.66 -4.18 -6.92
C ILE A 321 -12.05 -3.65 -5.62
N MET A 322 -11.72 -4.54 -4.68
CA MET A 322 -11.03 -4.13 -3.44
C MET A 322 -9.65 -3.53 -3.75
N ALA A 323 -8.87 -4.19 -4.59
CA ALA A 323 -7.54 -3.74 -4.97
C ALA A 323 -7.53 -2.52 -5.91
N SER A 324 -8.62 -2.21 -6.61
CA SER A 324 -8.72 -1.06 -7.52
C SER A 324 -8.88 0.28 -6.79
N SER A 325 -8.48 1.35 -7.45
CA SER A 325 -8.60 2.74 -6.98
C SER A 325 -10.02 3.32 -7.11
N PHE A 326 -11.00 2.50 -7.44
CA PHE A 326 -12.40 2.91 -7.59
C PHE A 326 -13.37 1.74 -7.43
N ASP A 327 -14.62 2.08 -7.14
CA ASP A 327 -15.77 1.16 -7.13
C ASP A 327 -17.05 1.91 -7.54
N TRP A 328 -18.24 1.38 -7.19
CA TRP A 328 -19.55 2.00 -7.44
C TRP A 328 -19.79 3.32 -6.69
N ASN A 329 -18.94 3.68 -5.73
CA ASN A 329 -18.96 4.94 -5.03
C ASN A 329 -18.03 6.00 -5.64
N GLY A 330 -17.31 5.65 -6.72
CA GLY A 330 -16.32 6.48 -7.36
C GLY A 330 -14.89 6.12 -6.94
N LYS A 331 -13.98 7.10 -6.94
CA LYS A 331 -12.59 6.88 -6.54
C LYS A 331 -12.46 6.57 -5.05
N LYS A 332 -11.60 5.64 -4.69
CA LYS A 332 -11.32 5.21 -3.32
C LYS A 332 -9.87 4.78 -3.15
N ALA A 333 -9.38 4.78 -1.92
CA ALA A 333 -8.11 4.14 -1.61
C ALA A 333 -8.17 2.64 -1.97
N PRO A 334 -7.16 2.11 -2.70
CA PRO A 334 -7.09 0.69 -2.99
C PRO A 334 -6.84 -0.11 -1.70
N THR A 335 -7.49 -1.27 -1.60
CA THR A 335 -7.26 -2.22 -0.51
C THR A 335 -6.46 -3.39 -1.04
N PRO A 336 -5.22 -3.59 -0.63
CA PRO A 336 -4.48 -4.81 -0.95
C PRO A 336 -5.26 -6.03 -0.50
N PHE A 337 -5.67 -6.88 -1.45
CA PHE A 337 -6.50 -8.04 -1.18
C PHE A 337 -6.00 -9.24 -1.97
N ALA A 338 -5.37 -10.20 -1.28
CA ALA A 338 -4.66 -11.30 -1.90
C ALA A 338 -5.62 -12.38 -2.39
N THR A 339 -5.46 -12.76 -3.66
CA THR A 339 -6.08 -13.96 -4.24
C THR A 339 -5.64 -15.20 -3.47
N GLU A 340 -6.55 -16.14 -3.28
CA GLU A 340 -6.31 -17.41 -2.58
C GLU A 340 -5.79 -17.26 -1.15
N ASN A 341 -5.84 -16.05 -0.61
CA ASN A 341 -5.22 -15.63 0.65
C ASN A 341 -3.72 -15.97 0.72
N ASP A 342 -3.01 -15.80 -0.39
CA ASP A 342 -1.56 -15.87 -0.45
C ASP A 342 -0.94 -14.71 0.34
N THR A 343 -0.85 -14.88 1.66
CA THR A 343 -0.57 -13.79 2.61
C THR A 343 0.79 -13.14 2.41
N LEU A 344 1.82 -13.86 1.93
CA LEU A 344 3.12 -13.24 1.59
C LEU A 344 2.97 -12.27 0.42
N ASN A 345 2.18 -12.65 -0.61
CA ASN A 345 1.82 -11.74 -1.69
C ASN A 345 0.98 -10.58 -1.18
N GLY A 346 0.00 -10.84 -0.30
CA GLY A 346 -0.82 -9.79 0.33
C GLY A 346 0.01 -8.77 1.10
N VAL A 347 1.05 -9.23 1.81
CA VAL A 347 2.02 -8.34 2.50
C VAL A 347 2.82 -7.53 1.47
N ALA A 348 3.30 -8.15 0.37
CA ALA A 348 3.99 -7.43 -0.69
C ALA A 348 3.10 -6.36 -1.35
N MET A 349 1.84 -6.71 -1.62
CA MET A 349 0.84 -5.76 -2.13
C MET A 349 0.61 -4.60 -1.15
N MET A 350 0.47 -4.88 0.14
CA MET A 350 0.30 -3.87 1.20
C MET A 350 1.49 -2.91 1.25
N LEU A 351 2.70 -3.43 1.34
CA LEU A 351 3.91 -2.61 1.37
C LEU A 351 4.08 -1.80 0.08
N GLY A 352 3.84 -2.43 -1.07
CA GLY A 352 3.89 -1.76 -2.38
C GLY A 352 2.91 -0.59 -2.46
N THR A 353 1.67 -0.77 -2.03
CA THR A 353 0.65 0.30 -2.00
C THR A 353 1.04 1.43 -1.06
N LEU A 354 1.54 1.10 0.13
CA LEU A 354 1.95 2.09 1.13
C LEU A 354 3.12 2.98 0.66
N VAL A 355 4.02 2.45 -0.17
CA VAL A 355 5.18 3.21 -0.66
C VAL A 355 5.03 3.75 -2.09
N SER A 356 3.99 3.39 -2.82
CA SER A 356 3.73 3.92 -4.17
C SER A 356 2.52 4.84 -4.24
N GLY A 357 1.59 4.71 -3.29
CA GLY A 357 0.28 5.36 -3.32
C GLY A 357 -0.65 4.82 -4.42
N THR A 358 -0.24 3.77 -5.16
CA THR A 358 -1.00 3.20 -6.28
C THR A 358 -1.62 1.86 -5.93
N ALA A 359 -2.60 1.44 -6.73
CA ALA A 359 -3.24 0.14 -6.60
C ALA A 359 -2.24 -1.01 -6.77
N PRO A 360 -2.32 -2.07 -5.96
CA PRO A 360 -1.45 -3.23 -6.11
C PRO A 360 -1.98 -4.19 -7.17
N CYS A 361 -1.05 -4.87 -7.85
CA CYS A 361 -1.40 -5.95 -8.77
C CYS A 361 -0.85 -7.27 -8.24
N PHE A 362 -1.73 -8.27 -8.14
CA PHE A 362 -1.36 -9.63 -7.79
C PHE A 362 -0.96 -10.42 -9.04
N HIS A 363 0.15 -11.12 -9.01
CA HIS A 363 0.61 -11.95 -10.12
C HIS A 363 1.32 -13.21 -9.63
N ASP A 364 0.99 -14.33 -10.28
CA ASP A 364 1.72 -15.59 -10.14
C ASP A 364 2.89 -15.67 -11.12
N VAL A 365 4.02 -16.18 -10.68
CA VAL A 365 5.11 -16.56 -11.56
C VAL A 365 4.76 -17.91 -12.22
N ARG A 366 4.51 -17.88 -13.54
CA ARG A 366 4.14 -19.09 -14.29
C ARG A 366 5.35 -19.84 -14.79
N THR A 367 6.22 -19.15 -15.52
CA THR A 367 7.38 -19.80 -16.15
C THR A 367 8.41 -18.77 -16.62
N TYR A 368 9.61 -19.25 -16.87
CA TYR A 368 10.62 -18.52 -17.62
C TYR A 368 10.56 -18.96 -19.09
N TRP A 369 10.55 -17.99 -19.98
CA TRP A 369 10.66 -18.20 -21.43
C TRP A 369 12.07 -17.88 -21.87
N SER A 370 12.82 -18.90 -22.31
CA SER A 370 14.07 -18.65 -23.06
C SER A 370 13.73 -18.11 -24.46
N PRO A 371 14.65 -17.43 -25.12
CA PRO A 371 14.45 -16.97 -26.49
C PRO A 371 14.09 -18.10 -27.46
N GLU A 372 14.73 -19.26 -27.31
CA GLU A 372 14.50 -20.45 -28.14
C GLU A 372 13.11 -21.05 -27.89
N ALA A 373 12.69 -21.11 -26.64
CA ALA A 373 11.35 -21.59 -26.31
C ALA A 373 10.26 -20.65 -26.84
N CYS A 374 10.47 -19.35 -26.71
CA CYS A 374 9.56 -18.34 -27.26
C CYS A 374 9.43 -18.50 -28.79
N GLN A 375 10.56 -18.55 -29.51
CA GLN A 375 10.57 -18.74 -30.96
C GLN A 375 9.88 -20.05 -31.37
N ARG A 376 10.15 -21.15 -30.67
CA ARG A 376 9.56 -22.47 -30.99
C ARG A 376 8.04 -22.50 -30.81
N VAL A 377 7.53 -21.88 -29.75
CA VAL A 377 6.11 -21.96 -29.38
C VAL A 377 5.28 -20.91 -30.11
N THR A 378 5.78 -19.69 -30.21
CA THR A 378 5.02 -18.55 -30.74
C THR A 378 5.36 -18.22 -32.20
N GLY A 379 6.44 -18.75 -32.75
CA GLY A 379 6.98 -18.38 -34.05
C GLY A 379 7.74 -17.05 -34.07
N MET A 380 7.89 -16.38 -32.91
CA MET A 380 8.54 -15.07 -32.81
C MET A 380 9.67 -15.11 -31.80
N ALA A 381 10.84 -14.58 -32.16
CA ALA A 381 11.92 -14.33 -31.21
C ALA A 381 11.61 -13.11 -30.33
N PRO A 382 11.89 -13.16 -29.02
CA PRO A 382 11.71 -11.99 -28.17
C PRO A 382 12.73 -10.91 -28.54
N THR A 383 12.32 -9.63 -28.39
CA THR A 383 13.15 -8.47 -28.75
C THR A 383 13.20 -7.44 -27.62
N GLY A 384 14.01 -6.39 -27.79
CA GLY A 384 14.13 -5.31 -26.81
C GLY A 384 14.61 -5.81 -25.44
N VAL A 385 13.94 -5.44 -24.37
CA VAL A 385 14.28 -5.84 -22.98
C VAL A 385 14.09 -7.33 -22.74
N ALA A 386 13.30 -8.04 -23.57
CA ALA A 386 13.02 -9.45 -23.45
C ALA A 386 13.95 -10.34 -24.30
N LYS A 387 14.93 -9.74 -25.02
CA LYS A 387 15.81 -10.45 -25.98
C LYS A 387 16.53 -11.68 -25.40
N ASP A 388 16.85 -11.63 -24.10
CA ASP A 388 17.57 -12.69 -23.39
C ASP A 388 16.61 -13.61 -22.59
N GLY A 389 15.31 -13.52 -22.85
CA GLY A 389 14.25 -14.25 -22.18
C GLY A 389 13.46 -13.39 -21.19
N PHE A 390 12.38 -13.94 -20.64
CA PHE A 390 11.50 -13.22 -19.71
C PHE A 390 10.75 -14.16 -18.78
N ILE A 391 10.34 -13.61 -17.64
CA ILE A 391 9.44 -14.31 -16.71
C ILE A 391 8.00 -14.00 -17.13
N HIS A 392 7.22 -15.06 -17.35
CA HIS A 392 5.79 -14.96 -17.61
C HIS A 392 5.05 -14.86 -16.29
N LEU A 393 4.37 -13.75 -16.09
CA LEU A 393 3.47 -13.50 -14.97
C LEU A 393 2.03 -13.61 -15.43
N ILE A 394 1.16 -14.16 -14.59
CA ILE A 394 -0.27 -14.27 -14.83
C ILE A 394 -0.99 -14.14 -13.50
N ASN A 395 -2.17 -13.60 -13.51
CA ASN A 395 -3.09 -13.75 -12.38
C ASN A 395 -4.06 -14.91 -12.69
N SER A 396 -4.25 -15.81 -11.75
CA SER A 396 -5.21 -16.92 -11.87
C SER A 396 -6.61 -16.54 -11.38
N GLY A 397 -6.80 -15.34 -10.88
CA GLY A 397 -8.06 -14.85 -10.35
C GLY A 397 -8.33 -13.44 -10.79
N ALA A 398 -7.90 -12.49 -10.00
CA ALA A 398 -8.18 -11.09 -10.22
C ALA A 398 -6.99 -10.20 -9.86
N THR A 399 -6.96 -9.03 -10.45
CA THR A 399 -6.02 -7.98 -10.11
C THR A 399 -6.70 -6.61 -10.25
N ALA A 400 -6.10 -5.56 -9.68
CA ALA A 400 -6.64 -4.21 -9.76
C ALA A 400 -6.87 -3.77 -11.23
N LEU A 401 -8.01 -3.16 -11.51
CA LEU A 401 -8.36 -2.68 -12.86
C LEU A 401 -7.48 -1.51 -13.31
N ASP A 402 -6.83 -0.83 -12.39
CA ASP A 402 -5.76 0.15 -12.65
C ASP A 402 -4.63 -0.45 -13.50
N GLY A 403 -4.37 -1.75 -13.33
CA GLY A 403 -3.38 -2.53 -14.07
C GLY A 403 -3.64 -2.62 -15.58
N THR A 404 -4.80 -2.22 -16.08
CA THR A 404 -5.06 -2.08 -17.53
C THR A 404 -4.08 -1.12 -18.20
N GLY A 405 -3.46 -0.20 -17.45
CA GLY A 405 -2.63 0.88 -18.02
C GLY A 405 -3.42 1.81 -18.93
N ALA A 406 -4.74 1.89 -18.76
CA ALA A 406 -5.59 2.79 -19.53
C ALA A 406 -5.44 4.25 -19.14
N CYS A 407 -5.02 4.52 -17.89
CA CYS A 407 -4.65 5.87 -17.44
C CYS A 407 -3.41 6.39 -18.18
N ARG A 408 -3.31 7.71 -18.27
CA ARG A 408 -2.19 8.39 -18.95
C ARG A 408 -1.54 9.41 -18.02
N ASN A 409 -0.20 9.44 -18.02
CA ASN A 409 0.56 10.50 -17.36
C ASN A 409 0.58 11.78 -18.24
N ALA A 410 1.24 12.82 -17.74
CA ALA A 410 1.35 14.10 -18.47
C ALA A 410 2.04 14.00 -19.85
N LYS A 411 2.78 12.91 -20.10
CA LYS A 411 3.45 12.63 -21.38
C LYS A 411 2.59 11.76 -22.30
N GLY A 412 1.37 11.38 -21.90
CA GLY A 412 0.49 10.47 -22.63
C GLY A 412 0.89 8.99 -22.56
N GLU A 413 1.84 8.62 -21.69
CA GLU A 413 2.27 7.23 -21.48
C GLU A 413 1.31 6.50 -20.53
N PRO A 414 1.10 5.17 -20.73
CA PRO A 414 0.35 4.36 -19.77
C PRO A 414 0.95 4.46 -18.36
N CYS A 415 0.09 4.62 -17.37
CA CYS A 415 0.51 4.69 -15.97
C CYS A 415 -0.57 4.14 -15.03
N MET A 416 -0.20 3.88 -13.79
CA MET A 416 -1.10 3.78 -12.66
C MET A 416 -1.00 5.08 -11.86
N LYS A 417 -2.14 5.63 -11.46
CA LYS A 417 -2.21 6.87 -10.68
C LYS A 417 -2.57 6.55 -9.23
N PRO A 418 -2.10 7.35 -8.27
CA PRO A 418 -2.70 7.38 -6.95
C PRO A 418 -4.21 7.69 -7.08
N PHE A 419 -5.03 7.06 -6.23
CA PHE A 419 -6.49 7.20 -6.38
C PHE A 419 -6.99 8.65 -6.29
N TRP A 420 -6.30 9.51 -5.51
CA TRP A 420 -6.67 10.93 -5.40
C TRP A 420 -6.41 11.73 -6.67
N GLU A 421 -5.56 11.24 -7.58
CA GLU A 421 -5.29 11.82 -8.91
C GLU A 421 -6.18 11.24 -10.01
N MET A 422 -6.94 10.17 -9.74
CA MET A 422 -7.83 9.57 -10.71
C MET A 422 -9.01 10.48 -11.03
N THR A 423 -9.36 10.55 -12.31
CA THR A 423 -10.54 11.26 -12.82
C THR A 423 -11.61 10.26 -13.23
N ASP A 424 -12.86 10.72 -13.41
CA ASP A 424 -13.95 9.89 -13.94
C ASP A 424 -13.61 9.34 -15.33
N ALA A 425 -12.84 10.08 -16.14
CA ALA A 425 -12.37 9.62 -17.44
C ALA A 425 -11.36 8.46 -17.31
N ASP A 426 -10.46 8.52 -16.33
CA ASP A 426 -9.53 7.43 -16.04
C ASP A 426 -10.28 6.17 -15.60
N ILE A 427 -11.24 6.31 -14.69
CA ILE A 427 -12.10 5.20 -14.22
C ILE A 427 -12.81 4.55 -15.41
N LYS A 428 -13.46 5.37 -16.25
CA LYS A 428 -14.16 4.88 -17.44
C LYS A 428 -13.22 4.18 -18.42
N ALA A 429 -11.99 4.68 -18.58
CA ALA A 429 -10.97 4.06 -19.42
C ALA A 429 -10.58 2.67 -18.92
N CYS A 430 -10.34 2.50 -17.60
CA CYS A 430 -10.06 1.21 -16.99
C CYS A 430 -11.22 0.22 -17.16
N LEU A 431 -12.45 0.66 -16.91
CA LEU A 431 -13.64 -0.17 -17.09
C LEU A 431 -13.84 -0.61 -18.54
N ASN A 432 -13.66 0.28 -19.51
CA ASN A 432 -13.78 -0.04 -20.93
C ASN A 432 -12.68 -0.99 -21.43
N ALA A 433 -11.53 -1.02 -20.78
CA ALA A 433 -10.41 -1.91 -21.10
C ALA A 433 -10.55 -3.31 -20.47
N THR A 434 -11.58 -3.53 -19.66
CA THR A 434 -11.80 -4.77 -18.90
C THR A 434 -13.07 -5.46 -19.37
N ASP A 435 -12.95 -6.74 -19.72
CA ASP A 435 -14.09 -7.64 -19.86
C ASP A 435 -14.15 -8.55 -18.60
N TRP A 436 -15.33 -9.13 -18.32
CA TRP A 436 -15.54 -10.05 -17.23
C TRP A 436 -15.91 -11.42 -17.75
N CYS A 437 -14.99 -12.38 -17.62
CA CYS A 437 -15.20 -13.74 -18.10
C CYS A 437 -15.87 -14.59 -17.02
N ARG A 438 -16.88 -15.35 -17.41
CA ARG A 438 -17.52 -16.32 -16.51
C ARG A 438 -16.49 -17.37 -16.10
N ALA A 439 -16.49 -17.72 -14.81
CA ALA A 439 -15.58 -18.72 -14.27
C ALA A 439 -15.70 -20.06 -15.00
N ASN A 440 -14.57 -20.73 -15.26
CA ASN A 440 -14.58 -22.08 -15.82
C ASN A 440 -15.08 -23.08 -14.77
N TYR A 441 -16.26 -23.66 -14.99
CA TYR A 441 -16.93 -24.59 -14.06
C TYR A 441 -16.13 -25.88 -13.79
N GLU A 442 -15.16 -26.24 -14.64
CA GLU A 442 -14.27 -27.36 -14.37
C GLU A 442 -13.37 -27.10 -13.16
N TYR A 443 -13.01 -25.84 -12.91
CA TYR A 443 -12.18 -25.41 -11.79
C TYR A 443 -12.97 -24.70 -10.69
N PHE A 444 -13.99 -23.92 -11.06
CA PHE A 444 -14.79 -23.08 -10.16
C PHE A 444 -16.27 -23.46 -10.29
N ARG A 445 -16.64 -24.59 -9.74
CA ARG A 445 -18.01 -25.16 -9.87
C ARG A 445 -19.11 -24.24 -9.38
N GLY A 446 -18.79 -23.42 -8.37
CA GLY A 446 -19.72 -22.42 -7.82
C GLY A 446 -20.03 -21.26 -8.76
N GLY A 447 -19.21 -21.03 -9.77
CA GLY A 447 -19.37 -19.93 -10.74
C GLY A 447 -18.67 -18.64 -10.34
N GLY A 448 -19.23 -17.52 -10.76
CA GLY A 448 -18.68 -16.18 -10.57
C GLY A 448 -18.06 -15.61 -11.85
N PHE A 449 -17.34 -14.50 -11.72
CA PHE A 449 -16.70 -13.79 -12.82
C PHE A 449 -15.28 -13.36 -12.45
N SER A 450 -14.38 -13.44 -13.44
CA SER A 450 -12.99 -12.98 -13.33
C SER A 450 -12.74 -11.84 -14.31
N SER A 451 -11.95 -10.84 -13.90
CA SER A 451 -11.54 -9.75 -14.79
C SER A 451 -10.59 -10.28 -15.87
N HIS A 452 -10.74 -9.76 -17.08
CA HIS A 452 -9.90 -10.09 -18.23
C HIS A 452 -9.46 -8.83 -18.94
N PHE A 453 -8.16 -8.54 -18.92
CA PHE A 453 -7.52 -7.45 -19.64
C PHE A 453 -6.03 -7.72 -19.87
N ARG A 454 -5.37 -6.89 -20.64
CA ARG A 454 -3.92 -6.95 -20.87
C ARG A 454 -3.24 -5.76 -20.23
N PHE A 455 -2.10 -6.02 -19.57
CA PHE A 455 -1.24 -4.95 -19.07
C PHE A 455 -0.57 -4.20 -20.22
N HIS A 456 -0.59 -2.86 -20.16
CA HIS A 456 -0.01 -1.99 -21.18
C HIS A 456 1.00 -1.01 -20.56
N PHE A 457 2.03 -1.52 -19.87
CA PHE A 457 3.08 -0.68 -19.32
C PHE A 457 4.36 -0.74 -20.17
N PRO A 458 4.94 0.42 -20.54
CA PRO A 458 6.16 0.46 -21.34
C PRO A 458 7.44 0.21 -20.54
N ARG A 459 7.38 0.03 -19.22
CA ARG A 459 8.52 -0.17 -18.32
C ARG A 459 8.41 -1.48 -17.56
N PRO A 460 9.57 -2.08 -17.15
CA PRO A 460 9.56 -3.27 -16.32
C PRO A 460 8.81 -3.00 -15.01
N LEU A 461 7.97 -3.94 -14.63
CA LEU A 461 7.28 -3.93 -13.33
C LEU A 461 8.32 -4.02 -12.23
N HIS A 462 8.22 -3.15 -11.22
CA HIS A 462 8.96 -3.34 -9.98
C HIS A 462 8.27 -4.46 -9.20
N THR A 463 8.94 -5.61 -9.11
CA THR A 463 8.44 -6.76 -8.37
C THR A 463 9.12 -6.82 -7.02
N VAL A 464 8.35 -6.90 -5.96
CA VAL A 464 8.85 -7.08 -4.59
C VAL A 464 8.70 -8.56 -4.24
N PHE A 465 9.82 -9.22 -3.91
CA PHE A 465 9.81 -10.58 -3.38
C PHE A 465 10.01 -10.52 -1.87
N LEU A 466 9.13 -11.14 -1.12
CA LEU A 466 9.28 -11.33 0.32
C LEU A 466 9.55 -12.81 0.60
N PHE A 467 10.62 -13.05 1.34
CA PHE A 467 10.97 -14.38 1.83
C PHE A 467 10.90 -14.38 3.35
N GLN A 468 10.09 -15.26 3.91
CA GLN A 468 10.10 -15.57 5.34
C GLN A 468 11.16 -16.63 5.60
N ARG A 469 12.13 -16.35 6.50
CA ARG A 469 13.11 -17.32 6.98
C ARG A 469 12.63 -17.97 8.28
#